data_ba0e60514c719711392c9586bbf67d55
#
_entry.id   ba0e60514c719711392c9586bbf67d55
#
_cell.length_a   1.000
_cell.length_b   1.000
_cell.length_c   1.000
_cell.angle_alpha   90.00
_cell.angle_beta   90.00
_cell.angle_gamma   90.00
#
_symmetry.space_group_name_H-M   'P 1'
#
loop_
_entity.id
_entity.type
_entity.pdbx_description
1 polymer ?
#
loop_
_entity_poly.entity_id
_entity_poly.type
_entity_poly.pdbx_seq_one_letter_code
_entity_poly.pdbx_strand_id
1 'polypeptide(L)'
;MTASGLRSVTFETRNLVRAMKDELDPVAPGRIVVSGMLAEQLARQLSAGADRGAVIVGDTSQLAGAAAVVHVIAGEPSSADDALVQTADRAGVPVVLVQLWPQADWTRPFVLSPFVVECRAGEGFPLEEIAGRLAEAAEHPPALASRIPALRDAVTRSVVRGATVRTALLGAAEGRKGASRPVLALEQARMLTRLRAMETGSASSEGLPVLAGVAAAAVASSFALRGVARAARGFLPAPLANAAVAAAATWALGEALRRWGQVLHSDTPV
;
A
#
# COMPACT_ATOMS: atom_id res chain seq x y z
N MET A 1 1.20 -17.00 36.53
CA MET A 1 0.59 -15.85 35.82
C MET A 1 -0.43 -15.23 36.75
N THR A 2 -0.24 -13.99 37.18
CA THR A 2 -1.10 -13.31 38.12
C THR A 2 -2.35 -12.75 37.39
N ALA A 3 -3.51 -12.71 38.06
CA ALA A 3 -4.78 -12.20 37.53
C ALA A 3 -4.68 -10.76 36.96
N SER A 4 -3.72 -9.98 37.43
CA SER A 4 -3.40 -8.64 36.91
C SER A 4 -2.83 -8.67 35.47
N GLY A 5 -2.04 -9.69 35.11
CA GLY A 5 -1.50 -9.84 33.75
C GLY A 5 -2.57 -10.18 32.71
N LEU A 6 -3.56 -10.97 33.07
CA LEU A 6 -4.67 -11.35 32.19
C LEU A 6 -5.59 -10.15 31.86
N ARG A 7 -5.85 -9.27 32.83
CA ARG A 7 -6.66 -8.06 32.64
C ARG A 7 -5.96 -7.03 31.74
N SER A 8 -4.65 -6.89 31.84
CA SER A 8 -3.86 -6.01 30.96
C SER A 8 -3.90 -6.49 29.51
N VAL A 9 -3.71 -7.78 29.25
CA VAL A 9 -3.75 -8.38 27.91
C VAL A 9 -5.11 -8.22 27.25
N THR A 10 -6.20 -8.40 28.00
CA THR A 10 -7.57 -8.26 27.46
C THR A 10 -7.91 -6.81 27.10
N PHE A 11 -7.44 -5.84 27.88
CA PHE A 11 -7.66 -4.42 27.61
C PHE A 11 -6.87 -3.96 26.36
N GLU A 12 -5.62 -4.38 26.23
CA GLU A 12 -4.79 -4.10 25.07
C GLU A 12 -5.35 -4.73 23.80
N THR A 13 -5.82 -5.97 23.86
CA THR A 13 -6.46 -6.67 22.73
C THR A 13 -7.74 -5.95 22.26
N ARG A 14 -8.53 -5.45 23.20
CA ARG A 14 -9.78 -4.74 22.89
C ARG A 14 -9.53 -3.40 22.19
N ASN A 15 -8.53 -2.65 22.63
CA ASN A 15 -8.12 -1.41 21.99
C ASN A 15 -7.50 -1.67 20.61
N LEU A 16 -6.73 -2.75 20.45
CA LEU A 16 -6.18 -3.20 19.19
C LEU A 16 -7.31 -3.53 18.18
N VAL A 17 -8.31 -4.31 18.60
CA VAL A 17 -9.46 -4.66 17.74
C VAL A 17 -10.26 -3.43 17.35
N ARG A 18 -10.45 -2.45 18.25
CA ARG A 18 -11.13 -1.20 17.92
C ARG A 18 -10.35 -0.39 16.87
N ALA A 19 -9.06 -0.20 17.09
CA ALA A 19 -8.19 0.50 16.13
C ALA A 19 -8.09 -0.20 14.76
N MET A 20 -8.20 -1.54 14.74
CA MET A 20 -8.29 -2.31 13.49
C MET A 20 -9.65 -2.14 12.83
N LYS A 21 -10.73 -2.01 13.58
CA LYS A 21 -12.07 -1.81 13.05
C LYS A 21 -12.22 -0.44 12.39
N ASP A 22 -11.64 0.59 12.98
CA ASP A 22 -11.60 1.95 12.40
C ASP A 22 -10.82 1.97 11.06
N GLU A 23 -9.82 1.10 10.90
CA GLU A 23 -9.06 0.93 9.65
C GLU A 23 -9.84 0.15 8.57
N LEU A 24 -10.90 -0.57 8.96
CA LEU A 24 -11.75 -1.37 8.08
C LEU A 24 -13.02 -0.62 7.66
N ASP A 25 -13.20 0.63 8.10
CA ASP A 25 -14.34 1.42 7.65
C ASP A 25 -14.38 1.42 6.12
N PRO A 26 -15.52 1.05 5.52
CA PRO A 26 -15.63 0.90 4.08
C PRO A 26 -15.45 2.27 3.42
N VAL A 27 -14.25 2.51 2.94
CA VAL A 27 -13.97 3.63 2.08
C VAL A 27 -14.58 3.31 0.72
N ALA A 28 -15.42 4.20 0.22
CA ALA A 28 -15.96 4.06 -1.13
C ALA A 28 -14.78 3.93 -2.12
N PRO A 29 -14.63 2.78 -2.78
CA PRO A 29 -13.49 2.56 -3.64
C PRO A 29 -13.61 3.51 -4.83
N GLY A 30 -12.67 4.42 -4.96
CA GLY A 30 -12.56 5.29 -6.12
C GLY A 30 -12.28 4.51 -7.40
N ARG A 31 -12.27 5.20 -8.51
CA ARG A 31 -11.90 4.67 -9.84
C ARG A 31 -10.62 5.32 -10.33
N ILE A 32 -9.91 4.65 -11.23
CA ILE A 32 -8.80 5.25 -11.96
C ILE A 32 -9.34 5.81 -13.28
N VAL A 33 -9.04 7.07 -13.56
CA VAL A 33 -9.31 7.70 -14.85
C VAL A 33 -8.02 7.65 -15.65
N VAL A 34 -8.10 7.08 -16.87
CA VAL A 34 -6.99 7.05 -17.82
C VAL A 34 -7.31 8.00 -18.95
N SER A 35 -6.40 8.91 -19.26
CA SER A 35 -6.60 9.95 -20.29
C SER A 35 -5.35 10.16 -21.14
N GLY A 36 -5.51 10.89 -22.23
CA GLY A 36 -4.41 11.21 -23.15
C GLY A 36 -4.21 10.19 -24.26
N MET A 37 -2.99 10.18 -24.83
CA MET A 37 -2.66 9.31 -25.95
C MET A 37 -2.61 7.85 -25.54
N LEU A 38 -3.12 6.93 -26.36
CA LEU A 38 -3.19 5.49 -26.07
C LEU A 38 -3.92 5.13 -24.77
N ALA A 39 -4.76 6.03 -24.23
CA ALA A 39 -5.48 5.81 -22.96
C ALA A 39 -6.29 4.51 -22.97
N GLU A 40 -6.95 4.17 -24.08
CA GLU A 40 -7.72 2.93 -24.21
C GLU A 40 -6.83 1.67 -24.10
N GLN A 41 -5.63 1.72 -24.65
CA GLN A 41 -4.70 0.61 -24.58
C GLN A 41 -4.20 0.42 -23.14
N LEU A 42 -3.80 1.48 -22.47
CA LEU A 42 -3.38 1.44 -21.08
C LEU A 42 -4.52 1.03 -20.15
N ALA A 43 -5.71 1.59 -20.36
CA ALA A 43 -6.89 1.22 -19.57
C ALA A 43 -7.25 -0.26 -19.72
N ARG A 44 -7.17 -0.85 -20.92
CA ARG A 44 -7.37 -2.30 -21.12
C ARG A 44 -6.35 -3.13 -20.35
N GLN A 45 -5.08 -2.73 -20.33
CA GLN A 45 -4.04 -3.45 -19.59
C GLN A 45 -4.26 -3.35 -18.07
N LEU A 46 -4.59 -2.18 -17.55
CA LEU A 46 -4.89 -1.98 -16.12
C LEU A 46 -6.20 -2.67 -15.70
N SER A 47 -7.17 -2.80 -16.64
CA SER A 47 -8.47 -3.43 -16.38
C SER A 47 -8.42 -4.97 -16.42
N ALA A 48 -7.27 -5.58 -16.71
CA ALA A 48 -7.17 -7.03 -16.76
C ALA A 48 -7.56 -7.65 -15.41
N GLY A 49 -8.69 -8.35 -15.38
CA GLY A 49 -9.29 -8.93 -14.17
C GLY A 49 -9.86 -7.91 -13.17
N ALA A 50 -9.97 -6.63 -13.53
CA ALA A 50 -10.52 -5.61 -12.65
C ALA A 50 -12.07 -5.61 -12.62
N ASP A 51 -12.62 -5.08 -11.54
CA ASP A 51 -14.05 -4.84 -11.42
C ASP A 51 -14.54 -3.85 -12.50
N ARG A 52 -15.77 -4.04 -12.97
CA ARG A 52 -16.38 -3.14 -13.96
C ARG A 52 -16.37 -1.69 -13.45
N GLY A 53 -15.81 -0.78 -14.24
CA GLY A 53 -15.74 0.64 -13.93
C GLY A 53 -14.69 1.03 -12.88
N ALA A 54 -13.82 0.11 -12.46
CA ALA A 54 -12.68 0.45 -11.61
C ALA A 54 -11.59 1.24 -12.35
N VAL A 55 -11.49 1.00 -13.67
CA VAL A 55 -10.65 1.77 -14.59
C VAL A 55 -11.54 2.26 -15.72
N ILE A 56 -11.48 3.54 -16.03
CA ILE A 56 -12.25 4.16 -17.11
C ILE A 56 -11.33 5.03 -17.97
N VAL A 57 -11.64 5.12 -19.25
CA VAL A 57 -11.07 6.16 -20.11
C VAL A 57 -11.93 7.41 -19.98
N GLY A 58 -11.30 8.55 -19.76
CA GLY A 58 -12.04 9.77 -19.50
C GLY A 58 -11.21 11.05 -19.62
N ASP A 59 -11.86 12.15 -19.35
CA ASP A 59 -11.33 13.51 -19.37
C ASP A 59 -11.59 14.24 -18.05
N THR A 60 -11.39 15.54 -18.04
CA THR A 60 -11.59 16.41 -16.87
C THR A 60 -13.00 16.32 -16.27
N SER A 61 -14.03 15.97 -17.04
CA SER A 61 -15.41 15.85 -16.55
C SER A 61 -15.63 14.65 -15.63
N GLN A 62 -14.73 13.67 -15.70
CA GLN A 62 -14.84 12.40 -14.97
C GLN A 62 -13.94 12.32 -13.73
N LEU A 63 -13.28 13.42 -13.37
CA LEU A 63 -12.39 13.49 -12.19
C LEU A 63 -13.15 13.37 -10.87
N ALA A 64 -14.43 13.76 -10.85
CA ALA A 64 -15.23 13.65 -9.62
C ALA A 64 -15.34 12.19 -9.16
N GLY A 65 -14.87 11.90 -7.94
CA GLY A 65 -14.83 10.56 -7.37
C GLY A 65 -13.72 9.66 -7.95
N ALA A 66 -12.79 10.21 -8.72
CA ALA A 66 -11.59 9.49 -9.11
C ALA A 66 -10.62 9.40 -7.91
N ALA A 67 -10.02 8.23 -7.73
CA ALA A 67 -8.97 8.03 -6.73
C ALA A 67 -7.59 8.44 -7.25
N ALA A 68 -7.40 8.38 -8.56
CA ALA A 68 -6.20 8.84 -9.26
C ALA A 68 -6.49 9.02 -10.76
N VAL A 69 -5.65 9.81 -11.41
CA VAL A 69 -5.60 9.94 -12.87
C VAL A 69 -4.28 9.38 -13.37
N VAL A 70 -4.33 8.61 -14.44
CA VAL A 70 -3.15 8.27 -15.26
C VAL A 70 -3.28 9.01 -16.58
N HIS A 71 -2.43 10.01 -16.77
CA HIS A 71 -2.44 10.81 -17.99
C HIS A 71 -1.26 10.47 -18.88
N VAL A 72 -1.53 10.08 -20.12
CA VAL A 72 -0.52 9.66 -21.09
C VAL A 72 -0.25 10.78 -22.08
N ILE A 73 0.96 11.25 -22.13
CA ILE A 73 1.40 12.25 -23.11
C ILE A 73 2.43 11.65 -24.06
N ALA A 74 2.36 12.06 -25.32
CA ALA A 74 3.34 11.74 -26.35
C ALA A 74 3.81 13.04 -27.00
N GLY A 75 5.10 13.29 -26.90
CA GLY A 75 5.65 14.55 -27.35
C GLY A 75 5.65 15.63 -26.27
N GLU A 76 5.82 16.87 -26.67
CA GLU A 76 5.83 18.02 -25.78
C GLU A 76 4.40 18.25 -25.19
N PRO A 77 4.30 18.47 -23.87
CA PRO A 77 3.00 18.72 -23.24
C PRO A 77 2.26 19.89 -23.88
N SER A 78 0.99 19.71 -24.12
CA SER A 78 0.10 20.74 -24.65
C SER A 78 -0.57 21.53 -23.53
N SER A 79 -1.18 22.67 -23.86
CA SER A 79 -2.01 23.44 -22.91
C SER A 79 -3.21 22.64 -22.40
N ALA A 80 -3.69 21.64 -23.15
CA ALA A 80 -4.75 20.75 -22.70
C ALA A 80 -4.28 19.77 -21.62
N ASP A 81 -3.03 19.28 -21.73
CA ASP A 81 -2.43 18.41 -20.73
C ASP A 81 -2.23 19.18 -19.41
N ASP A 82 -1.72 20.42 -19.49
CA ASP A 82 -1.58 21.30 -18.33
C ASP A 82 -2.94 21.62 -17.69
N ALA A 83 -3.97 21.87 -18.48
CA ALA A 83 -5.31 22.16 -17.98
C ALA A 83 -5.91 20.94 -17.24
N LEU A 84 -5.65 19.71 -17.72
CA LEU A 84 -6.08 18.48 -17.05
C LEU A 84 -5.38 18.33 -15.70
N VAL A 85 -4.04 18.47 -15.67
CA VAL A 85 -3.25 18.37 -14.44
C VAL A 85 -3.71 19.40 -13.40
N GLN A 86 -3.89 20.66 -13.80
CA GLN A 86 -4.40 21.71 -12.92
C GLN A 86 -5.84 21.43 -12.41
N THR A 87 -6.67 20.86 -13.24
CA THR A 87 -8.05 20.52 -12.85
C THR A 87 -8.06 19.36 -11.85
N ALA A 88 -7.23 18.35 -12.06
CA ALA A 88 -7.06 17.25 -11.14
C ALA A 88 -6.51 17.72 -9.79
N ASP A 89 -5.49 18.59 -9.80
CA ASP A 89 -4.90 19.19 -8.59
C ASP A 89 -5.95 19.98 -7.77
N ARG A 90 -6.76 20.82 -8.43
CA ARG A 90 -7.85 21.53 -7.77
C ARG A 90 -8.93 20.62 -7.20
N ALA A 91 -9.13 19.46 -7.82
CA ALA A 91 -10.05 18.44 -7.34
C ALA A 91 -9.46 17.55 -6.24
N GLY A 92 -8.18 17.74 -5.88
CA GLY A 92 -7.46 16.87 -4.94
C GLY A 92 -7.22 15.46 -5.46
N VAL A 93 -7.26 15.26 -6.79
CA VAL A 93 -7.06 13.96 -7.42
C VAL A 93 -5.61 13.84 -7.89
N PRO A 94 -4.83 12.90 -7.36
CA PRO A 94 -3.43 12.73 -7.74
C PRO A 94 -3.30 12.29 -9.20
N VAL A 95 -2.26 12.81 -9.86
CA VAL A 95 -1.95 12.53 -11.26
C VAL A 95 -0.65 11.75 -11.36
N VAL A 96 -0.70 10.60 -12.03
CA VAL A 96 0.47 9.86 -12.53
C VAL A 96 0.61 10.15 -14.02
N LEU A 97 1.71 10.78 -14.40
CA LEU A 97 1.99 11.14 -15.78
C LEU A 97 2.81 10.04 -16.44
N VAL A 98 2.34 9.52 -17.57
CA VAL A 98 3.07 8.57 -18.40
C VAL A 98 3.57 9.29 -19.64
N GLN A 99 4.88 9.47 -19.73
CA GLN A 99 5.52 10.17 -20.82
C GLN A 99 6.04 9.17 -21.85
N LEU A 100 5.42 9.14 -23.03
CA LEU A 100 5.86 8.29 -24.12
C LEU A 100 7.05 8.93 -24.86
N TRP A 101 8.08 8.14 -25.07
CA TRP A 101 9.27 8.52 -25.86
C TRP A 101 9.89 9.85 -25.42
N PRO A 102 10.27 9.99 -24.15
CA PRO A 102 10.76 11.26 -23.61
C PRO A 102 12.01 11.73 -24.37
N GLN A 103 12.05 13.02 -24.69
CA GLN A 103 13.20 13.68 -25.24
C GLN A 103 13.87 14.55 -24.17
N ALA A 104 15.17 14.76 -24.27
CA ALA A 104 15.96 15.44 -23.26
C ALA A 104 15.52 16.89 -22.98
N ASP A 105 14.93 17.55 -23.99
CA ASP A 105 14.59 18.97 -23.95
C ASP A 105 13.13 19.27 -23.56
N TRP A 106 12.38 18.27 -23.11
CA TRP A 106 10.98 18.48 -22.79
C TRP A 106 10.77 19.27 -21.48
N THR A 107 9.95 20.31 -21.56
CA THR A 107 9.42 20.98 -20.39
C THR A 107 8.47 20.05 -19.67
N ARG A 108 8.80 19.66 -18.45
CA ARG A 108 7.94 18.76 -17.67
C ARG A 108 6.67 19.51 -17.22
N PRO A 109 5.49 18.90 -17.36
CA PRO A 109 4.26 19.46 -16.78
C PRO A 109 4.35 19.55 -15.26
N PHE A 110 3.47 20.31 -14.64
CA PHE A 110 3.41 20.56 -13.17
C PHE A 110 3.02 19.31 -12.36
N VAL A 111 3.69 18.21 -12.61
CA VAL A 111 3.58 16.97 -11.83
C VAL A 111 4.90 16.75 -11.11
N LEU A 112 4.84 16.40 -9.83
CA LEU A 112 6.03 16.08 -9.05
C LEU A 112 6.81 14.96 -9.76
N SER A 113 8.11 15.13 -9.90
CA SER A 113 8.98 14.17 -10.59
C SER A 113 8.81 12.70 -10.19
N PRO A 114 8.51 12.35 -8.91
CA PRO A 114 8.24 10.97 -8.53
C PRO A 114 7.02 10.34 -9.20
N PHE A 115 6.08 11.14 -9.70
CA PHE A 115 4.86 10.67 -10.34
C PHE A 115 4.92 10.71 -11.87
N VAL A 116 6.08 10.96 -12.44
CA VAL A 116 6.33 10.85 -13.87
C VAL A 116 6.96 9.50 -14.19
N VAL A 117 6.31 8.75 -15.06
CA VAL A 117 6.76 7.45 -15.57
C VAL A 117 7.17 7.59 -17.01
N GLU A 118 8.40 7.23 -17.34
CA GLU A 118 8.93 7.30 -18.69
C GLU A 118 8.72 5.96 -19.42
N CYS A 119 8.15 6.01 -20.61
CA CYS A 119 7.96 4.85 -21.48
C CYS A 119 8.85 5.02 -22.73
N ARG A 120 9.88 4.18 -22.86
CA ARG A 120 10.85 4.25 -23.96
C ARG A 120 10.28 3.65 -25.25
N ALA A 121 10.81 4.10 -26.36
CA ALA A 121 10.44 3.56 -27.66
C ALA A 121 10.75 2.05 -27.77
N GLY A 122 9.77 1.30 -28.29
CA GLY A 122 9.89 -0.16 -28.44
C GLY A 122 9.56 -0.96 -27.17
N GLU A 123 9.33 -0.31 -26.04
CA GLU A 123 8.84 -0.92 -24.81
C GLU A 123 7.32 -0.74 -24.71
N GLY A 124 6.62 -1.71 -24.10
CA GLY A 124 5.21 -1.56 -23.73
C GLY A 124 5.08 -0.61 -22.55
N PHE A 125 3.85 -0.33 -22.12
CA PHE A 125 3.64 0.44 -20.88
C PHE A 125 4.30 -0.25 -19.70
N PRO A 126 5.10 0.47 -18.88
CA PRO A 126 5.75 -0.07 -17.69
C PRO A 126 4.72 -0.19 -16.55
N LEU A 127 3.82 -1.17 -16.67
CA LEU A 127 2.66 -1.33 -15.76
C LEU A 127 3.07 -1.44 -14.29
N GLU A 128 4.19 -2.10 -14.01
CA GLU A 128 4.67 -2.26 -12.64
C GLU A 128 5.08 -0.91 -12.03
N GLU A 129 5.73 -0.05 -12.81
CA GLU A 129 6.10 1.28 -12.36
C GLU A 129 4.86 2.18 -12.21
N ILE A 130 3.94 2.17 -13.19
CA ILE A 130 2.67 2.89 -13.12
C ILE A 130 1.88 2.47 -11.87
N ALA A 131 1.77 1.16 -11.63
CA ALA A 131 1.10 0.62 -10.44
C ALA A 131 1.80 1.06 -9.14
N GLY A 132 3.15 1.11 -9.14
CA GLY A 132 3.93 1.62 -8.03
C GLY A 132 3.61 3.08 -7.71
N ARG A 133 3.58 3.94 -8.74
CA ARG A 133 3.24 5.36 -8.58
C ARG A 133 1.79 5.56 -8.14
N LEU A 134 0.85 4.78 -8.66
CA LEU A 134 -0.54 4.79 -8.22
C LEU A 134 -0.67 4.38 -6.74
N ALA A 135 0.09 3.36 -6.30
CA ALA A 135 0.11 2.93 -4.91
C ALA A 135 0.69 3.98 -3.94
N GLU A 136 1.58 4.85 -4.44
CA GLU A 136 2.17 5.96 -3.67
C GLU A 136 1.27 7.20 -3.67
N ALA A 137 0.56 7.45 -4.79
CA ALA A 137 -0.23 8.65 -4.99
C ALA A 137 -1.64 8.57 -4.40
N ALA A 138 -2.28 7.40 -4.47
CA ALA A 138 -3.67 7.24 -4.04
C ALA A 138 -3.81 7.36 -2.51
N GLU A 139 -4.90 7.96 -2.06
CA GLU A 139 -5.22 8.10 -0.63
C GLU A 139 -5.51 6.75 0.02
N HIS A 140 -6.22 5.86 -0.70
CA HIS A 140 -6.63 4.54 -0.23
C HIS A 140 -6.18 3.41 -1.16
N PRO A 141 -4.85 3.16 -1.28
CA PRO A 141 -4.32 2.16 -2.22
C PRO A 141 -4.89 0.75 -2.03
N PRO A 142 -5.13 0.23 -0.79
CA PRO A 142 -5.70 -1.09 -0.61
C PRO A 142 -7.11 -1.24 -1.19
N ALA A 143 -7.95 -0.20 -1.10
CA ALA A 143 -9.29 -0.21 -1.68
C ALA A 143 -9.27 -0.23 -3.22
N LEU A 144 -8.27 0.40 -3.85
CA LEU A 144 -8.05 0.28 -5.30
C LEU A 144 -7.56 -1.11 -5.69
N ALA A 145 -6.58 -1.65 -4.96
CA ALA A 145 -5.96 -2.93 -5.26
C ALA A 145 -6.94 -4.11 -5.09
N SER A 146 -7.97 -3.99 -4.24
CA SER A 146 -9.03 -5.00 -4.14
C SER A 146 -9.81 -5.14 -5.44
N ARG A 147 -10.01 -4.04 -6.18
CA ARG A 147 -10.78 -3.97 -7.42
C ARG A 147 -9.94 -4.11 -8.69
N ILE A 148 -8.65 -3.78 -8.61
CA ILE A 148 -7.73 -3.72 -9.75
C ILE A 148 -6.54 -4.63 -9.46
N PRO A 149 -6.57 -5.90 -9.91
CA PRO A 149 -5.51 -6.88 -9.62
C PRO A 149 -4.11 -6.42 -10.05
N ALA A 150 -4.01 -5.65 -11.13
CA ALA A 150 -2.74 -5.09 -11.61
C ALA A 150 -2.01 -4.23 -10.56
N LEU A 151 -2.72 -3.69 -9.55
CA LEU A 151 -2.12 -2.87 -8.49
C LEU A 151 -1.70 -3.67 -7.27
N ARG A 152 -2.17 -4.93 -7.10
CA ARG A 152 -2.02 -5.68 -5.85
C ARG A 152 -0.57 -5.83 -5.40
N ASP A 153 0.33 -6.21 -6.30
CA ASP A 153 1.73 -6.42 -5.93
C ASP A 153 2.43 -5.11 -5.54
N ALA A 154 2.17 -4.03 -6.28
CA ALA A 154 2.72 -2.71 -5.99
C ALA A 154 2.21 -2.16 -4.64
N VAL A 155 0.89 -2.28 -4.38
CA VAL A 155 0.29 -1.85 -3.11
C VAL A 155 0.78 -2.71 -1.96
N THR A 156 0.89 -4.03 -2.14
CA THR A 156 1.47 -4.94 -1.14
C THR A 156 2.88 -4.49 -0.75
N ARG A 157 3.75 -4.24 -1.73
CA ARG A 157 5.11 -3.75 -1.49
C ARG A 157 5.11 -2.40 -0.75
N SER A 158 4.25 -1.47 -1.14
CA SER A 158 4.13 -0.16 -0.50
C SER A 158 3.67 -0.29 0.96
N VAL A 159 2.64 -1.09 1.24
CA VAL A 159 2.11 -1.34 2.58
C VAL A 159 3.17 -1.99 3.48
N VAL A 160 3.85 -3.04 2.99
CA VAL A 160 4.91 -3.74 3.74
C VAL A 160 6.08 -2.80 4.01
N ARG A 161 6.55 -2.06 3.00
CA ARG A 161 7.65 -1.09 3.15
C ARG A 161 7.29 0.00 4.17
N GLY A 162 6.10 0.58 4.07
CA GLY A 162 5.64 1.61 5.01
C GLY A 162 5.54 1.08 6.44
N ALA A 163 5.00 -0.12 6.65
CA ALA A 163 4.94 -0.76 7.96
C ALA A 163 6.34 -1.06 8.50
N THR A 164 7.27 -1.54 7.65
CA THR A 164 8.66 -1.83 8.02
C THR A 164 9.37 -0.58 8.52
N VAL A 165 9.23 0.55 7.81
CA VAL A 165 9.85 1.83 8.23
C VAL A 165 9.26 2.32 9.55
N ARG A 166 7.92 2.28 9.72
CA ARG A 166 7.28 2.71 10.98
C ARG A 166 7.70 1.83 12.15
N THR A 167 7.74 0.51 11.98
CA THR A 167 8.18 -0.41 13.03
C THR A 167 9.65 -0.26 13.36
N ALA A 168 10.52 0.07 12.39
CA ALA A 168 11.91 0.42 12.64
C ALA A 168 12.04 1.65 13.53
N LEU A 169 11.31 2.72 13.22
CA LEU A 169 11.31 3.96 14.01
C LEU A 169 10.79 3.73 15.44
N LEU A 170 9.71 2.97 15.58
CA LEU A 170 9.16 2.59 16.88
C LEU A 170 10.16 1.75 17.68
N GLY A 171 10.82 0.75 17.05
CA GLY A 171 11.85 -0.07 17.68
C GLY A 171 13.05 0.76 18.15
N ALA A 172 13.47 1.76 17.39
CA ALA A 172 14.52 2.70 17.79
C ALA A 172 14.10 3.54 19.02
N ALA A 173 12.86 4.00 19.08
CA ALA A 173 12.33 4.79 20.18
C ALA A 173 12.20 3.99 21.48
N GLU A 174 11.91 2.67 21.41
CA GLU A 174 11.80 1.76 22.57
C GLU A 174 13.09 1.69 23.40
N GLY A 175 14.24 1.92 22.79
CA GLY A 175 15.51 1.91 23.49
C GLY A 175 15.59 2.91 24.65
N ARG A 176 14.68 3.88 24.71
CA ARG A 176 14.69 4.96 25.71
C ARG A 176 13.68 4.79 26.86
N LYS A 177 12.52 4.16 26.69
CA LYS A 177 11.43 4.16 27.71
C LYS A 177 10.57 2.88 27.81
N GLY A 178 10.85 1.81 27.11
CA GLY A 178 10.17 0.51 27.32
C GLY A 178 8.64 0.44 27.06
N ALA A 179 8.05 1.47 26.44
CA ALA A 179 6.60 1.69 26.46
C ALA A 179 5.85 1.33 25.16
N SER A 180 6.54 0.91 24.08
CA SER A 180 5.95 0.88 22.73
C SER A 180 5.53 -0.51 22.19
N ARG A 181 5.54 -1.54 23.03
CA ARG A 181 5.22 -2.93 22.63
C ARG A 181 3.82 -3.10 22.01
N PRO A 182 2.75 -2.53 22.59
CA PRO A 182 1.41 -2.61 21.97
C PRO A 182 1.36 -1.89 20.64
N VAL A 183 2.16 -0.85 20.45
CA VAL A 183 2.20 -0.07 19.21
C VAL A 183 2.84 -0.84 18.05
N LEU A 184 3.93 -1.60 18.30
CA LEU A 184 4.52 -2.49 17.28
C LEU A 184 3.55 -3.57 16.82
N ALA A 185 2.88 -4.23 17.76
CA ALA A 185 1.85 -5.23 17.45
C ALA A 185 0.68 -4.60 16.67
N LEU A 186 0.28 -3.37 17.01
CA LEU A 186 -0.75 -2.62 16.31
C LEU A 186 -0.35 -2.33 14.85
N GLU A 187 0.88 -1.87 14.60
CA GLU A 187 1.36 -1.61 13.24
C GLU A 187 1.44 -2.88 12.39
N GLN A 188 1.88 -3.99 12.97
CA GLN A 188 1.86 -5.28 12.27
C GLN A 188 0.43 -5.75 11.98
N ALA A 189 -0.48 -5.61 12.94
CA ALA A 189 -1.88 -5.95 12.76
C ALA A 189 -2.54 -5.08 11.68
N ARG A 190 -2.29 -3.77 11.66
CA ARG A 190 -2.75 -2.86 10.60
C ARG A 190 -2.25 -3.27 9.23
N MET A 191 -0.95 -3.59 9.12
CA MET A 191 -0.39 -4.10 7.87
C MET A 191 -1.15 -5.34 7.38
N LEU A 192 -1.33 -6.34 8.26
CA LEU A 192 -2.01 -7.57 7.91
C LEU A 192 -3.48 -7.34 7.52
N THR A 193 -4.17 -6.45 8.22
CA THR A 193 -5.55 -6.06 7.90
C THR A 193 -5.67 -5.44 6.52
N ARG A 194 -4.74 -4.51 6.17
CA ARG A 194 -4.69 -3.88 4.85
C ARG A 194 -4.41 -4.89 3.75
N LEU A 195 -3.46 -5.82 3.97
CA LEU A 195 -3.15 -6.86 3.00
C LEU A 195 -4.36 -7.78 2.77
N ARG A 196 -5.05 -8.16 3.84
CA ARG A 196 -6.24 -9.00 3.72
C ARG A 196 -7.41 -8.28 3.04
N ALA A 197 -7.64 -7.00 3.34
CA ALA A 197 -8.68 -6.20 2.68
C ALA A 197 -8.53 -6.15 1.16
N MET A 198 -7.29 -6.21 0.66
CA MET A 198 -7.02 -6.29 -0.78
C MET A 198 -7.42 -7.64 -1.39
N GLU A 199 -7.37 -8.74 -0.63
CA GLU A 199 -7.71 -10.07 -1.13
C GLU A 199 -9.22 -10.31 -1.14
N THR A 200 -9.91 -9.87 -0.09
CA THR A 200 -11.33 -10.19 0.12
C THR A 200 -12.29 -9.16 -0.47
N GLY A 201 -11.79 -8.00 -0.91
CA GLY A 201 -12.62 -6.91 -1.48
C GLY A 201 -13.60 -6.28 -0.50
N SER A 202 -13.79 -6.86 0.67
CA SER A 202 -14.64 -6.35 1.73
C SER A 202 -14.09 -6.72 3.10
N ALA A 203 -14.08 -5.78 4.01
CA ALA A 203 -13.89 -6.04 5.42
C ALA A 203 -15.18 -6.64 6.00
N SER A 204 -15.50 -7.88 5.63
CA SER A 204 -16.66 -8.56 6.17
C SER A 204 -16.45 -8.90 7.65
N SER A 205 -17.51 -8.76 8.45
CA SER A 205 -17.54 -9.13 9.87
C SER A 205 -17.14 -10.59 10.14
N GLU A 206 -17.19 -11.46 9.14
CA GLU A 206 -16.69 -12.84 9.17
C GLU A 206 -15.18 -12.94 9.38
N GLY A 207 -14.44 -11.83 9.14
CA GLY A 207 -13.00 -11.74 9.38
C GLY A 207 -12.57 -11.55 10.84
N LEU A 208 -13.46 -11.23 11.77
CA LEU A 208 -13.10 -10.97 13.18
C LEU A 208 -12.30 -12.09 13.86
N PRO A 209 -12.65 -13.41 13.74
CA PRO A 209 -11.86 -14.47 14.35
C PRO A 209 -10.46 -14.59 13.71
N VAL A 210 -10.35 -14.32 12.42
CA VAL A 210 -9.08 -14.34 11.71
C VAL A 210 -8.23 -13.14 12.10
N LEU A 211 -8.82 -11.94 12.24
CA LEU A 211 -8.14 -10.76 12.76
C LEU A 211 -7.64 -10.96 14.20
N ALA A 212 -8.42 -11.64 15.03
CA ALA A 212 -7.99 -12.02 16.38
C ALA A 212 -6.82 -13.00 16.35
N GLY A 213 -6.84 -13.98 15.42
CA GLY A 213 -5.73 -14.91 15.19
C GLY A 213 -4.47 -14.20 14.69
N VAL A 214 -4.61 -13.26 13.77
CA VAL A 214 -3.53 -12.41 13.25
C VAL A 214 -2.94 -11.53 14.35
N ALA A 215 -3.79 -10.90 15.16
CA ALA A 215 -3.34 -10.10 16.31
C ALA A 215 -2.61 -10.96 17.35
N ALA A 216 -3.11 -12.15 17.64
CA ALA A 216 -2.44 -13.10 18.53
C ALA A 216 -1.08 -13.56 17.97
N ALA A 217 -0.99 -13.86 16.69
CA ALA A 217 0.27 -14.21 16.02
C ALA A 217 1.27 -13.04 16.03
N ALA A 218 0.81 -11.81 15.79
CA ALA A 218 1.64 -10.59 15.86
C ALA A 218 2.17 -10.36 17.30
N VAL A 219 1.34 -10.57 18.31
CA VAL A 219 1.75 -10.52 19.72
C VAL A 219 2.75 -11.64 20.03
N ALA A 220 2.49 -12.88 19.64
CA ALA A 220 3.39 -14.03 19.87
C ALA A 220 4.74 -13.82 19.18
N SER A 221 4.77 -13.34 17.94
CA SER A 221 6.01 -13.04 17.22
C SER A 221 6.83 -11.95 17.92
N SER A 222 6.19 -10.96 18.54
CA SER A 222 6.86 -9.92 19.30
C SER A 222 7.65 -10.46 20.51
N PHE A 223 7.21 -11.59 21.08
CA PHE A 223 7.95 -12.27 22.16
C PHE A 223 9.17 -13.04 21.64
N ALA A 224 9.04 -13.75 20.51
CA ALA A 224 10.17 -14.46 19.90
C ALA A 224 11.30 -13.49 19.49
N LEU A 225 10.93 -12.33 18.96
CA LEU A 225 11.87 -11.28 18.54
C LEU A 225 12.72 -10.68 19.67
N ARG A 226 12.27 -10.81 20.94
CA ARG A 226 13.07 -10.35 22.09
C ARG A 226 14.37 -11.13 22.26
N GLY A 227 14.36 -12.43 22.00
CA GLY A 227 15.56 -13.26 22.03
C GLY A 227 16.57 -12.75 21.00
N VAL A 228 16.10 -12.52 19.77
CA VAL A 228 16.92 -12.02 18.67
C VAL A 228 17.45 -10.61 18.97
N ALA A 229 16.59 -9.69 19.43
CA ALA A 229 17.01 -8.33 19.78
C ALA A 229 18.02 -8.30 20.92
N ARG A 230 17.89 -9.22 21.90
CA ARG A 230 18.86 -9.34 23.00
C ARG A 230 20.21 -9.83 22.49
N ALA A 231 20.23 -10.81 21.60
CA ALA A 231 21.46 -11.29 20.97
C ALA A 231 22.12 -10.20 20.10
N ALA A 232 21.32 -9.45 19.32
CA ALA A 232 21.80 -8.36 18.46
C ALA A 232 22.44 -7.20 19.25
N ARG A 233 22.03 -6.97 20.50
CA ARG A 233 22.62 -5.94 21.38
C ARG A 233 24.08 -6.22 21.76
N GLY A 234 24.54 -7.44 21.56
CA GLY A 234 25.98 -7.77 21.71
C GLY A 234 26.86 -7.15 20.63
N PHE A 235 26.25 -6.74 19.48
CA PHE A 235 26.99 -6.25 18.32
C PHE A 235 26.58 -4.82 17.91
N LEU A 236 25.41 -4.34 18.33
CA LEU A 236 24.84 -3.05 17.95
C LEU A 236 24.34 -2.27 19.17
N PRO A 237 24.37 -0.93 19.14
CA PRO A 237 23.69 -0.11 20.14
C PRO A 237 22.20 -0.48 20.24
N ALA A 238 21.67 -0.53 21.46
CA ALA A 238 20.31 -1.02 21.73
C ALA A 238 19.19 -0.43 20.85
N PRO A 239 19.17 0.88 20.54
CA PRO A 239 18.15 1.44 19.62
C PRO A 239 18.25 0.87 18.22
N LEU A 240 19.46 0.70 17.69
CA LEU A 240 19.68 0.16 16.33
C LEU A 240 19.35 -1.33 16.27
N ALA A 241 19.72 -2.12 17.29
CA ALA A 241 19.35 -3.53 17.37
C ALA A 241 17.84 -3.73 17.40
N ASN A 242 17.12 -2.93 18.20
CA ASN A 242 15.66 -2.99 18.29
C ASN A 242 14.99 -2.58 16.96
N ALA A 243 15.48 -1.50 16.33
CA ALA A 243 14.97 -1.04 15.02
C ALA A 243 15.17 -2.12 13.95
N ALA A 244 16.37 -2.69 13.85
CA ALA A 244 16.69 -3.70 12.85
C ALA A 244 15.84 -4.97 13.02
N VAL A 245 15.65 -5.44 14.26
CA VAL A 245 14.83 -6.63 14.54
C VAL A 245 13.36 -6.37 14.24
N ALA A 246 12.82 -5.21 14.64
CA ALA A 246 11.42 -4.85 14.37
C ALA A 246 11.16 -4.73 12.85
N ALA A 247 12.07 -4.08 12.13
CA ALA A 247 11.99 -3.96 10.67
C ALA A 247 12.06 -5.33 9.97
N ALA A 248 13.08 -6.14 10.31
CA ALA A 248 13.27 -7.46 9.69
C ALA A 248 12.06 -8.38 9.91
N ALA A 249 11.50 -8.37 11.11
CA ALA A 249 10.32 -9.17 11.43
C ALA A 249 9.07 -8.72 10.65
N THR A 250 8.83 -7.42 10.57
CA THR A 250 7.68 -6.88 9.84
C THR A 250 7.81 -7.15 8.35
N TRP A 251 9.01 -6.97 7.80
CA TRP A 251 9.30 -7.28 6.40
C TRP A 251 9.12 -8.78 6.10
N ALA A 252 9.70 -9.67 6.93
CA ALA A 252 9.57 -11.12 6.75
C ALA A 252 8.12 -11.59 6.82
N LEU A 253 7.31 -11.03 7.73
CA LEU A 253 5.89 -11.34 7.83
C LEU A 253 5.13 -10.89 6.57
N GLY A 254 5.39 -9.69 6.08
CA GLY A 254 4.79 -9.17 4.85
C GLY A 254 5.17 -10.00 3.62
N GLU A 255 6.45 -10.36 3.51
CA GLU A 255 6.94 -11.19 2.41
C GLU A 255 6.40 -12.63 2.44
N ALA A 256 6.25 -13.22 3.62
CA ALA A 256 5.63 -14.54 3.78
C ALA A 256 4.17 -14.53 3.30
N LEU A 257 3.40 -13.49 3.64
CA LEU A 257 2.02 -13.36 3.19
C LEU A 257 1.92 -13.12 1.68
N ARG A 258 2.80 -12.29 1.13
CA ARG A 258 2.86 -12.05 -0.31
C ARG A 258 3.08 -13.35 -1.09
N ARG A 259 4.02 -14.19 -0.64
CA ARG A 259 4.29 -15.50 -1.27
C ARG A 259 3.12 -16.45 -1.11
N TRP A 260 2.48 -16.46 0.06
CA TRP A 260 1.32 -17.33 0.29
C TRP A 260 0.15 -16.96 -0.62
N GLY A 261 -0.15 -15.66 -0.76
CA GLY A 261 -1.19 -15.19 -1.68
C GLY A 261 -0.93 -15.60 -3.12
N GLN A 262 0.32 -15.56 -3.58
CA GLN A 262 0.70 -16.02 -4.93
C GLN A 262 0.45 -17.50 -5.13
N VAL A 263 0.78 -18.35 -4.15
CA VAL A 263 0.55 -19.81 -4.22
C VAL A 263 -0.94 -20.12 -4.32
N LEU A 264 -1.79 -19.48 -3.53
CA LEU A 264 -3.24 -19.71 -3.56
C LEU A 264 -3.89 -19.30 -4.88
N HIS A 265 -3.35 -18.31 -5.59
CA HIS A 265 -3.89 -17.89 -6.89
C HIS A 265 -3.34 -18.71 -8.08
N SER A 266 -2.19 -19.37 -7.92
CA SER A 266 -1.64 -20.24 -8.96
C SER A 266 -2.34 -21.60 -9.06
N ASP A 267 -3.02 -22.03 -8.00
CA ASP A 267 -3.71 -23.31 -7.93
C ASP A 267 -5.19 -23.26 -8.40
N THR A 268 -5.67 -22.11 -8.89
CA THR A 268 -7.00 -21.99 -9.46
C THR A 268 -6.90 -22.27 -10.97
N PRO A 269 -7.26 -23.47 -11.46
CA PRO A 269 -7.28 -23.74 -12.90
C PRO A 269 -8.36 -22.88 -13.56
N VAL A 270 -7.98 -22.26 -14.67
CA VAL A 270 -8.85 -21.48 -15.58
C VAL A 270 -9.81 -22.39 -16.31
#